data_b84a45568e0df6d750c04bdc500dc71c
#
_entry.id   b84a45568e0df6d750c04bdc500dc71c
#
_cell.length_a   1.000
_cell.length_b   1.000
_cell.length_c   1.000
_cell.angle_alpha   90.00
_cell.angle_beta   90.00
_cell.angle_gamma   90.00
#
_symmetry.space_group_name_H-M   'P 1'
#
loop_
_entity.id
_entity.type
_entity.pdbx_description
1 polymer ?
#
loop_
_entity_poly.entity_id
_entity_poly.type
_entity_poly.pdbx_seq_one_letter_code
_entity_poly.pdbx_strand_id
1 'polypeptide(L)'
;MSNLLQVSGLSIEAVNAAGALRRVVEGISFSIESGRILALVGESGSGKSLTALSLLGLLPSGVRVAEGSIKLRGRELLGMSHHQWRTIRGCDVGMIFQEPMTALNPVFSIGEQVAEVLRHHGRLDRRNARREAVDLLERVAIPEPGRCARSYPHELSGGMRQRVVAAMAIAANPSILVADEPTTALDIGSQNAILDLIEGFARADGLGVLLISHDLALVEERADHVCVLYQGHVCETGPVEAVTGDPRHPYTRGLLSCTPRLSSRSRTLPTIEEVVEDPSSECVDTDAGRFRAWWPGLPGGYQLESIGPERLVGVRQGS
;
A
#
# COMPACT_ATOMS: atom_id res chain seq x y z
N MET A 1 2.41 19.66 9.33
CA MET A 1 1.60 18.46 9.66
C MET A 1 2.53 17.42 10.28
N SER A 2 2.08 16.57 11.18
CA SER A 2 2.97 15.61 11.87
C SER A 2 3.00 14.30 11.08
N ASN A 3 4.19 13.81 10.73
CA ASN A 3 4.37 12.48 10.14
C ASN A 3 3.90 11.41 11.12
N LEU A 4 2.91 10.61 10.74
CA LEU A 4 2.45 9.45 11.51
C LEU A 4 3.40 8.26 11.33
N LEU A 5 3.76 7.95 10.08
CA LEU A 5 4.70 6.90 9.73
C LEU A 5 5.86 7.49 8.93
N GLN A 6 7.08 7.10 9.26
CA GLN A 6 8.28 7.44 8.52
C GLN A 6 9.10 6.18 8.26
N VAL A 7 9.39 5.91 7.01
CA VAL A 7 10.28 4.84 6.55
C VAL A 7 11.51 5.50 5.94
N SER A 8 12.70 5.06 6.34
CA SER A 8 13.95 5.66 5.89
C SER A 8 14.95 4.58 5.53
N GLY A 9 15.41 4.56 4.27
CA GLY A 9 16.44 3.65 3.77
C GLY A 9 16.10 2.17 3.92
N LEU A 10 14.82 1.79 3.88
CA LEU A 10 14.38 0.42 4.10
C LEU A 10 14.89 -0.51 3.01
N SER A 11 15.67 -1.52 3.41
CA SER A 11 16.14 -2.59 2.53
C SER A 11 15.70 -3.94 3.08
N ILE A 12 15.16 -4.79 2.21
CA ILE A 12 14.64 -6.12 2.56
C ILE A 12 15.40 -7.17 1.76
N GLU A 13 15.83 -8.24 2.43
CA GLU A 13 16.49 -9.40 1.84
C GLU A 13 15.63 -10.64 1.96
N ALA A 14 15.68 -11.48 0.94
CA ALA A 14 15.06 -12.79 0.92
C ALA A 14 16.09 -13.88 0.62
N VAL A 15 15.93 -15.07 1.20
CA VAL A 15 16.70 -16.24 0.87
C VAL A 15 16.20 -16.83 -0.44
N ASN A 16 17.05 -16.93 -1.44
CA ASN A 16 16.71 -17.56 -2.73
C ASN A 16 16.72 -19.09 -2.63
N ALA A 17 16.31 -19.78 -3.70
CA ALA A 17 16.28 -21.24 -3.76
C ALA A 17 17.66 -21.92 -3.54
N ALA A 18 18.76 -21.19 -3.76
CA ALA A 18 20.13 -21.65 -3.52
C ALA A 18 20.62 -21.38 -2.08
N GLY A 19 19.77 -20.81 -1.22
CA GLY A 19 20.12 -20.44 0.16
C GLY A 19 20.90 -19.13 0.29
N ALA A 20 21.11 -18.39 -0.81
CA ALA A 20 21.79 -17.10 -0.78
C ALA A 20 20.81 -15.96 -0.51
N LEU A 21 21.26 -14.96 0.26
CA LEU A 21 20.51 -13.72 0.48
C LEU A 21 20.54 -12.85 -0.79
N ARG A 22 19.38 -12.37 -1.19
CA ARG A 22 19.21 -11.40 -2.29
C ARG A 22 18.39 -10.23 -1.78
N ARG A 23 18.81 -9.01 -2.08
CA ARG A 23 17.98 -7.80 -1.88
C ARG A 23 16.78 -7.84 -2.82
N VAL A 24 15.60 -7.65 -2.23
CA VAL A 24 14.31 -7.61 -2.94
C VAL A 24 13.65 -6.23 -2.82
N VAL A 25 14.11 -5.42 -1.86
CA VAL A 25 13.77 -4.01 -1.70
C VAL A 25 15.06 -3.30 -1.28
N GLU A 26 15.34 -2.14 -1.86
CA GLU A 26 16.60 -1.42 -1.63
C GLU A 26 16.38 0.08 -1.42
N GLY A 27 16.71 0.55 -0.19
CA GLY A 27 16.82 1.95 0.16
C GLY A 27 15.52 2.77 0.11
N ILE A 28 14.34 2.13 0.21
CA ILE A 28 13.05 2.82 0.10
C ILE A 28 12.85 3.79 1.28
N SER A 29 12.45 5.02 0.94
CA SER A 29 12.12 6.05 1.92
C SER A 29 10.81 6.74 1.55
N PHE A 30 9.92 6.88 2.53
CA PHE A 30 8.65 7.61 2.39
C PHE A 30 8.09 7.99 3.77
N SER A 31 7.10 8.88 3.79
CA SER A 31 6.36 9.23 4.99
C SER A 31 4.86 9.29 4.72
N ILE A 32 4.07 9.04 5.77
CA ILE A 32 2.61 9.14 5.72
C ILE A 32 2.17 10.09 6.82
N GLU A 33 1.45 11.13 6.41
CA GLU A 33 0.86 12.11 7.31
C GLU A 33 -0.58 11.75 7.69
N SER A 34 -1.07 12.37 8.76
CA SER A 34 -2.48 12.25 9.15
C SER A 34 -3.41 12.75 8.05
N GLY A 35 -4.42 11.95 7.71
CA GLY A 35 -5.41 12.29 6.71
C GLY A 35 -4.92 12.21 5.27
N ARG A 36 -3.73 11.64 5.01
CA ARG A 36 -3.14 11.53 3.69
C ARG A 36 -3.04 10.11 3.21
N ILE A 37 -3.13 9.94 1.91
CA ILE A 37 -3.01 8.66 1.20
C ILE A 37 -1.73 8.67 0.40
N LEU A 38 -0.78 7.82 0.77
CA LEU A 38 0.40 7.49 -0.04
C LEU A 38 0.11 6.23 -0.83
N ALA A 39 0.23 6.29 -2.14
CA ALA A 39 0.15 5.10 -2.98
C ALA A 39 1.54 4.51 -3.26
N LEU A 40 1.66 3.19 -3.16
CA LEU A 40 2.83 2.43 -3.56
C LEU A 40 2.46 1.60 -4.78
N VAL A 41 2.99 1.95 -5.95
CA VAL A 41 2.61 1.35 -7.23
C VAL A 41 3.77 0.68 -7.93
N GLY A 42 3.48 -0.26 -8.82
CA GLY A 42 4.46 -0.99 -9.62
C GLY A 42 3.95 -2.39 -9.98
N GLU A 43 4.70 -3.12 -10.80
CA GLU A 43 4.37 -4.48 -11.21
C GLU A 43 4.41 -5.49 -10.07
N SER A 44 3.84 -6.68 -10.32
CA SER A 44 3.96 -7.81 -9.39
C SER A 44 5.45 -8.14 -9.16
N GLY A 45 5.82 -8.41 -7.91
CA GLY A 45 7.22 -8.69 -7.57
C GLY A 45 8.11 -7.46 -7.37
N SER A 46 7.61 -6.22 -7.50
CA SER A 46 8.42 -5.01 -7.26
C SER A 46 8.74 -4.72 -5.78
N GLY A 47 8.22 -5.51 -4.83
CA GLY A 47 8.51 -5.36 -3.41
C GLY A 47 7.43 -4.68 -2.57
N LYS A 48 6.31 -4.24 -3.16
CA LYS A 48 5.22 -3.50 -2.49
C LYS A 48 4.67 -4.22 -1.25
N SER A 49 4.20 -5.46 -1.42
CA SER A 49 3.63 -6.25 -0.32
C SER A 49 4.66 -6.58 0.77
N LEU A 50 5.94 -6.82 0.40
CA LEU A 50 6.99 -7.00 1.39
C LEU A 50 7.26 -5.72 2.18
N THR A 51 7.23 -4.57 1.51
CA THR A 51 7.30 -3.26 2.18
C THR A 51 6.13 -3.10 3.16
N ALA A 52 4.90 -3.39 2.75
CA ALA A 52 3.72 -3.35 3.62
C ALA A 52 3.83 -4.28 4.83
N LEU A 53 4.21 -5.55 4.60
CA LEU A 53 4.36 -6.53 5.67
C LEU A 53 5.47 -6.16 6.67
N SER A 54 6.53 -5.47 6.21
CA SER A 54 7.60 -4.99 7.09
C SER A 54 7.10 -3.97 8.12
N LEU A 55 6.11 -3.13 7.75
CA LEU A 55 5.49 -2.13 8.64
C LEU A 55 4.73 -2.77 9.81
N LEU A 56 4.38 -4.04 9.69
CA LEU A 56 3.68 -4.82 10.71
C LEU A 56 4.57 -5.91 11.33
N GLY A 57 5.84 -6.04 10.90
CA GLY A 57 6.71 -7.14 11.34
C GLY A 57 6.14 -8.52 10.97
N LEU A 58 5.50 -8.62 9.79
CA LEU A 58 4.87 -9.83 9.27
C LEU A 58 5.61 -10.43 8.06
N LEU A 59 6.90 -10.11 7.91
CA LEU A 59 7.70 -10.71 6.84
C LEU A 59 7.70 -12.24 6.95
N PRO A 60 7.56 -12.97 5.83
CA PRO A 60 7.57 -14.43 5.82
C PRO A 60 8.93 -14.99 6.22
N SER A 61 8.97 -16.29 6.58
CA SER A 61 10.21 -16.99 6.89
C SER A 61 11.20 -16.89 5.72
N GLY A 62 12.48 -16.62 6.03
CA GLY A 62 13.52 -16.40 5.03
C GLY A 62 13.55 -14.99 4.43
N VAL A 63 12.68 -14.08 4.87
CA VAL A 63 12.70 -12.66 4.51
C VAL A 63 12.95 -11.81 5.75
N ARG A 64 13.84 -10.82 5.64
CA ARG A 64 14.18 -9.93 6.76
C ARG A 64 14.44 -8.51 6.30
N VAL A 65 14.24 -7.56 7.20
CA VAL A 65 14.79 -6.22 7.04
C VAL A 65 16.30 -6.28 7.26
N ALA A 66 17.06 -5.83 6.28
CA ALA A 66 18.51 -5.77 6.32
C ALA A 66 19.02 -4.44 6.84
N GLU A 67 18.42 -3.34 6.40
CA GLU A 67 18.81 -1.97 6.70
C GLU A 67 17.58 -1.05 6.78
N GLY A 68 17.74 0.12 7.38
CA GLY A 68 16.74 1.16 7.43
C GLY A 68 16.10 1.36 8.80
N SER A 69 15.05 2.17 8.83
CA SER A 69 14.29 2.54 10.02
C SER A 69 12.81 2.67 9.67
N ILE A 70 11.94 2.22 10.56
CA ILE A 70 10.48 2.35 10.46
C ILE A 70 10.00 2.99 11.75
N LYS A 71 9.56 4.25 11.70
CA LYS A 71 9.09 4.99 12.87
C LYS A 71 7.61 5.29 12.77
N LEU A 72 6.85 4.90 13.79
CA LEU A 72 5.44 5.25 13.97
C LEU A 72 5.34 6.29 15.10
N ARG A 73 4.87 7.49 14.79
CA ARG A 73 4.82 8.63 15.73
C ARG A 73 6.15 8.84 16.46
N GLY A 74 7.27 8.72 15.74
CA GLY A 74 8.63 8.84 16.27
C GLY A 74 9.19 7.60 16.98
N ARG A 75 8.38 6.57 17.23
CA ARG A 75 8.82 5.32 17.86
C ARG A 75 9.36 4.36 16.82
N GLU A 76 10.58 3.87 16.99
CA GLU A 76 11.19 2.83 16.12
C GLU A 76 10.46 1.50 16.28
N LEU A 77 10.10 0.88 15.16
CA LEU A 77 9.42 -0.42 15.12
C LEU A 77 10.37 -1.58 14.85
N LEU A 78 11.49 -1.34 14.14
CA LEU A 78 12.45 -2.40 13.88
C LEU A 78 13.12 -2.88 15.17
N GLY A 79 13.35 -4.17 15.26
CA GLY A 79 13.91 -4.79 16.46
C GLY A 79 12.93 -5.03 17.61
N MET A 80 11.64 -4.69 17.42
CA MET A 80 10.61 -5.00 18.42
C MET A 80 10.44 -6.51 18.62
N SER A 81 10.24 -6.92 19.89
CA SER A 81 9.86 -8.28 20.23
C SER A 81 8.44 -8.61 19.74
N HIS A 82 8.13 -9.90 19.60
CA HIS A 82 6.80 -10.37 19.22
C HIS A 82 5.68 -9.82 20.14
N HIS A 83 5.96 -9.67 21.44
CA HIS A 83 5.02 -9.09 22.39
C HIS A 83 4.75 -7.61 22.11
N GLN A 84 5.78 -6.83 21.76
CA GLN A 84 5.63 -5.42 21.40
C GLN A 84 4.85 -5.24 20.10
N TRP A 85 5.11 -6.08 19.08
CA TRP A 85 4.34 -6.08 17.84
C TRP A 85 2.84 -6.31 18.05
N ARG A 86 2.45 -7.12 19.03
CA ARG A 86 1.03 -7.33 19.36
C ARG A 86 0.33 -6.07 19.85
N THR A 87 1.05 -5.10 20.40
CA THR A 87 0.46 -3.81 20.81
C THR A 87 0.33 -2.82 19.67
N ILE A 88 1.04 -3.04 18.55
CA ILE A 88 1.00 -2.20 17.34
C ILE A 88 -0.07 -2.68 16.37
N ARG A 89 -0.05 -4.01 16.09
CA ARG A 89 -0.97 -4.63 15.13
C ARG A 89 -2.40 -4.49 15.56
N GLY A 90 -3.24 -3.95 14.67
CA GLY A 90 -4.65 -3.69 14.90
C GLY A 90 -4.93 -2.44 15.74
N CYS A 91 -4.06 -2.07 16.69
CA CYS A 91 -4.26 -0.88 17.53
C CYS A 91 -3.74 0.40 16.87
N ASP A 92 -2.49 0.38 16.40
CA ASP A 92 -1.85 1.54 15.80
C ASP A 92 -1.79 1.43 14.27
N VAL A 93 -1.61 0.21 13.75
CA VAL A 93 -1.57 -0.11 12.32
C VAL A 93 -2.59 -1.19 12.00
N GLY A 94 -3.62 -0.83 11.23
CA GLY A 94 -4.57 -1.77 10.63
C GLY A 94 -4.09 -2.23 9.26
N MET A 95 -4.56 -3.41 8.81
CA MET A 95 -4.22 -3.92 7.48
C MET A 95 -5.41 -4.58 6.79
N ILE A 96 -5.61 -4.24 5.52
CA ILE A 96 -6.46 -4.96 4.57
C ILE A 96 -5.51 -5.77 3.70
N PHE A 97 -5.63 -7.12 3.76
CA PHE A 97 -4.83 -8.05 2.97
C PHE A 97 -5.42 -8.23 1.57
N GLN A 98 -4.59 -8.63 0.62
CA GLN A 98 -4.93 -8.80 -0.79
C GLN A 98 -6.10 -9.79 -1.03
N GLU A 99 -6.24 -10.83 -0.20
CA GLU A 99 -7.30 -11.83 -0.34
C GLU A 99 -8.31 -11.77 0.80
N PRO A 100 -9.47 -11.09 0.63
CA PRO A 100 -10.49 -10.98 1.67
C PRO A 100 -11.12 -12.32 2.04
N MET A 101 -11.08 -13.30 1.11
CA MET A 101 -11.64 -14.64 1.33
C MET A 101 -10.88 -15.42 2.40
N THR A 102 -9.58 -15.19 2.54
CA THR A 102 -8.73 -15.84 3.55
C THR A 102 -8.74 -15.12 4.89
N ALA A 103 -9.16 -13.85 4.91
CA ALA A 103 -9.19 -13.02 6.12
C ALA A 103 -10.39 -13.34 7.04
N LEU A 104 -11.50 -13.86 6.50
CA LEU A 104 -12.72 -14.18 7.27
C LEU A 104 -12.79 -15.68 7.59
N ASN A 105 -12.97 -15.99 8.85
CA ASN A 105 -13.18 -17.37 9.30
C ASN A 105 -14.61 -17.83 8.94
N PRO A 106 -14.80 -18.88 8.11
CA PRO A 106 -16.11 -19.27 7.61
C PRO A 106 -17.05 -19.87 8.69
N VAL A 107 -16.54 -20.27 9.85
CA VAL A 107 -17.32 -20.89 10.92
C VAL A 107 -17.87 -19.93 11.98
N PHE A 108 -17.46 -18.63 11.91
CA PHE A 108 -17.98 -17.60 12.80
C PHE A 108 -18.82 -16.57 12.05
N SER A 109 -19.85 -16.04 12.73
CA SER A 109 -20.67 -14.97 12.15
C SER A 109 -19.82 -13.68 11.98
N ILE A 110 -20.23 -12.83 11.04
CA ILE A 110 -19.56 -11.56 10.75
C ILE A 110 -19.46 -10.68 12.00
N GLY A 111 -20.57 -10.53 12.73
CA GLY A 111 -20.60 -9.70 13.94
C GLY A 111 -19.70 -10.23 15.06
N GLU A 112 -19.54 -11.56 15.18
CA GLU A 112 -18.63 -12.11 16.20
C GLU A 112 -17.16 -11.84 15.83
N GLN A 113 -16.79 -11.90 14.55
CA GLN A 113 -15.44 -11.62 14.08
C GLN A 113 -15.07 -10.14 14.27
N VAL A 114 -15.96 -9.21 13.92
CA VAL A 114 -15.74 -7.77 14.18
C VAL A 114 -15.70 -7.48 15.68
N ALA A 115 -16.62 -8.08 16.46
CA ALA A 115 -16.64 -7.92 17.90
C ALA A 115 -15.42 -8.53 18.61
N GLU A 116 -14.78 -9.55 18.03
CA GLU A 116 -13.54 -10.11 18.56
C GLU A 116 -12.40 -9.11 18.50
N VAL A 117 -12.25 -8.39 17.38
CA VAL A 117 -11.25 -7.31 17.25
C VAL A 117 -11.48 -6.22 18.29
N LEU A 118 -12.72 -5.78 18.47
CA LEU A 118 -13.10 -4.77 19.46
C LEU A 118 -12.84 -5.23 20.92
N ARG A 119 -13.07 -6.48 21.23
CA ARG A 119 -12.76 -7.04 22.55
C ARG A 119 -11.25 -7.12 22.80
N HIS A 120 -10.51 -7.56 21.77
CA HIS A 120 -9.07 -7.79 21.91
C HIS A 120 -8.29 -6.47 22.01
N HIS A 121 -8.60 -5.52 21.14
CA HIS A 121 -7.89 -4.25 21.01
C HIS A 121 -8.62 -3.07 21.67
N GLY A 122 -9.94 -2.97 21.49
CA GLY A 122 -10.77 -1.88 22.04
C GLY A 122 -11.12 -2.04 23.52
N ARG A 123 -10.77 -3.17 24.16
CA ARG A 123 -11.06 -3.48 25.57
C ARG A 123 -12.55 -3.37 25.93
N LEU A 124 -13.44 -3.61 24.98
CA LEU A 124 -14.88 -3.60 25.20
C LEU A 124 -15.33 -4.93 25.80
N ASP A 125 -16.36 -4.88 26.66
CA ASP A 125 -17.05 -6.09 27.07
C ASP A 125 -17.84 -6.70 25.91
N ARG A 126 -18.29 -7.94 26.07
CA ARG A 126 -18.96 -8.72 25.00
C ARG A 126 -20.22 -8.05 24.46
N ARG A 127 -20.99 -7.39 25.30
CA ARG A 127 -22.25 -6.75 24.90
C ARG A 127 -22.01 -5.48 24.10
N ASN A 128 -21.12 -4.64 24.59
CA ASN A 128 -20.73 -3.38 23.92
C ASN A 128 -20.01 -3.65 22.61
N ALA A 129 -19.08 -4.64 22.56
CA ALA A 129 -18.40 -5.03 21.34
C ALA A 129 -19.36 -5.51 20.24
N ARG A 130 -20.43 -6.25 20.59
CA ARG A 130 -21.44 -6.66 19.61
C ARG A 130 -22.27 -5.50 19.06
N ARG A 131 -22.57 -4.50 19.88
CA ARG A 131 -23.28 -3.30 19.43
C ARG A 131 -22.38 -2.48 18.53
N GLU A 132 -21.18 -2.20 18.97
CA GLU A 132 -20.17 -1.46 18.19
C GLU A 132 -19.84 -2.15 16.86
N ALA A 133 -19.85 -3.49 16.83
CA ALA A 133 -19.67 -4.25 15.58
C ALA A 133 -20.77 -3.95 14.56
N VAL A 134 -22.02 -3.77 14.98
CA VAL A 134 -23.13 -3.38 14.07
C VAL A 134 -22.94 -1.95 13.59
N ASP A 135 -22.54 -1.03 14.48
CA ASP A 135 -22.28 0.37 14.14
C ASP A 135 -21.10 0.49 13.16
N LEU A 136 -20.06 -0.32 13.31
CA LEU A 136 -18.94 -0.41 12.36
C LEU A 136 -19.37 -0.95 10.98
N LEU A 137 -20.22 -1.98 10.96
CA LEU A 137 -20.76 -2.50 9.70
C LEU A 137 -21.62 -1.45 8.97
N GLU A 138 -22.33 -0.60 9.70
CA GLU A 138 -23.05 0.54 9.12
C GLU A 138 -22.09 1.58 8.57
N ARG A 139 -21.02 1.93 9.30
CA ARG A 139 -19.97 2.86 8.84
C ARG A 139 -19.29 2.42 7.54
N VAL A 140 -19.16 1.13 7.31
CA VAL A 140 -18.63 0.58 6.04
C VAL A 140 -19.73 0.36 4.99
N ALA A 141 -20.88 0.99 5.16
CA ALA A 141 -22.02 0.93 4.25
C ALA A 141 -22.49 -0.49 3.91
N ILE A 142 -22.52 -1.38 4.90
CA ILE A 142 -23.16 -2.70 4.77
C ILE A 142 -24.68 -2.52 4.84
N PRO A 143 -25.44 -3.03 3.87
CA PRO A 143 -26.90 -3.05 3.95
C PRO A 143 -27.38 -3.92 5.11
N GLU A 144 -28.42 -3.49 5.84
CA GLU A 144 -29.00 -4.22 6.97
C GLU A 144 -27.92 -4.74 7.96
N PRO A 145 -27.11 -3.85 8.60
CA PRO A 145 -25.93 -4.24 9.36
C PRO A 145 -26.24 -5.22 10.49
N GLY A 146 -27.40 -5.07 11.13
CA GLY A 146 -27.86 -5.99 12.18
C GLY A 146 -28.20 -7.40 11.67
N ARG A 147 -28.63 -7.56 10.41
CA ARG A 147 -28.81 -8.85 9.75
C ARG A 147 -27.47 -9.42 9.33
N CYS A 148 -26.64 -8.61 8.66
CA CYS A 148 -25.30 -9.01 8.24
C CYS A 148 -24.43 -9.49 9.42
N ALA A 149 -24.52 -8.85 10.59
CA ALA A 149 -23.80 -9.29 11.78
C ALA A 149 -24.11 -10.73 12.21
N ARG A 150 -25.31 -11.26 11.86
CA ARG A 150 -25.69 -12.65 12.14
C ARG A 150 -25.35 -13.61 11.01
N SER A 151 -25.03 -13.10 9.83
CA SER A 151 -24.67 -13.90 8.65
C SER A 151 -23.24 -14.43 8.75
N TYR A 152 -22.96 -15.44 7.95
CA TYR A 152 -21.63 -16.04 7.80
C TYR A 152 -20.95 -15.53 6.52
N PRO A 153 -19.61 -15.61 6.40
CA PRO A 153 -18.89 -15.11 5.24
C PRO A 153 -19.39 -15.64 3.89
N HIS A 154 -19.79 -16.89 3.81
CA HIS A 154 -20.28 -17.52 2.57
C HIS A 154 -21.64 -16.96 2.10
N GLU A 155 -22.40 -16.28 2.96
CA GLU A 155 -23.67 -15.65 2.62
C GLU A 155 -23.52 -14.23 2.05
N LEU A 156 -22.29 -13.67 2.05
CA LEU A 156 -22.00 -12.32 1.61
C LEU A 156 -21.41 -12.30 0.18
N SER A 157 -21.71 -11.22 -0.57
CA SER A 157 -20.99 -10.93 -1.82
C SER A 157 -19.51 -10.58 -1.59
N GLY A 158 -18.69 -10.64 -2.64
CA GLY A 158 -17.27 -10.27 -2.56
C GLY A 158 -17.05 -8.85 -2.00
N GLY A 159 -17.78 -7.87 -2.53
CA GLY A 159 -17.71 -6.48 -2.05
C GLY A 159 -18.17 -6.31 -0.60
N MET A 160 -19.20 -7.05 -0.16
CA MET A 160 -19.59 -7.03 1.26
C MET A 160 -18.52 -7.64 2.17
N ARG A 161 -17.89 -8.75 1.78
CA ARG A 161 -16.77 -9.34 2.54
C ARG A 161 -15.60 -8.35 2.67
N GLN A 162 -15.27 -7.66 1.57
CA GLN A 162 -14.19 -6.65 1.59
C GLN A 162 -14.51 -5.50 2.56
N ARG A 163 -15.76 -5.01 2.58
CA ARG A 163 -16.20 -3.99 3.53
C ARG A 163 -16.13 -4.46 4.98
N VAL A 164 -16.47 -5.73 5.24
CA VAL A 164 -16.31 -6.35 6.57
C VAL A 164 -14.83 -6.39 6.98
N VAL A 165 -13.92 -6.80 6.07
CA VAL A 165 -12.48 -6.79 6.33
C VAL A 165 -11.98 -5.36 6.61
N ALA A 166 -12.47 -4.37 5.85
CA ALA A 166 -12.18 -2.96 6.13
C ALA A 166 -12.68 -2.53 7.51
N ALA A 167 -13.91 -2.92 7.90
CA ALA A 167 -14.44 -2.66 9.24
C ALA A 167 -13.55 -3.26 10.34
N MET A 168 -13.09 -4.50 10.16
CA MET A 168 -12.17 -5.14 11.11
C MET A 168 -10.82 -4.42 11.19
N ALA A 169 -10.28 -3.97 10.04
CA ALA A 169 -9.00 -3.27 9.99
C ALA A 169 -9.01 -1.92 10.73
N ILE A 170 -10.16 -1.23 10.77
CA ILE A 170 -10.31 0.07 11.44
C ILE A 170 -10.95 -0.02 12.83
N ALA A 171 -11.40 -1.21 13.27
CA ALA A 171 -12.20 -1.40 14.49
C ALA A 171 -11.55 -0.84 15.78
N ALA A 172 -10.23 -0.86 15.86
CA ALA A 172 -9.49 -0.34 17.01
C ALA A 172 -9.04 1.13 16.84
N ASN A 173 -9.55 1.83 15.82
CA ASN A 173 -9.18 3.21 15.47
C ASN A 173 -7.65 3.38 15.29
N PRO A 174 -7.03 2.63 14.38
CA PRO A 174 -5.60 2.74 14.12
C PRO A 174 -5.26 4.12 13.57
N SER A 175 -3.99 4.53 13.69
CA SER A 175 -3.51 5.78 13.07
C SER A 175 -3.06 5.58 11.62
N ILE A 176 -2.68 4.36 11.26
CA ILE A 176 -2.27 3.96 9.90
C ILE A 176 -3.11 2.78 9.44
N LEU A 177 -3.56 2.84 8.19
CA LEU A 177 -4.15 1.72 7.47
C LEU A 177 -3.22 1.34 6.31
N VAL A 178 -2.80 0.09 6.26
CA VAL A 178 -2.13 -0.50 5.11
C VAL A 178 -3.17 -1.27 4.30
N ALA A 179 -3.42 -0.85 3.07
CA ALA A 179 -4.36 -1.49 2.16
C ALA A 179 -3.59 -2.13 1.01
N ASP A 180 -3.35 -3.45 1.09
CA ASP A 180 -2.59 -4.19 0.08
C ASP A 180 -3.55 -4.73 -0.98
N GLU A 181 -3.58 -4.07 -2.14
CA GLU A 181 -4.47 -4.36 -3.27
C GLU A 181 -5.94 -4.58 -2.85
N PRO A 182 -6.57 -3.63 -2.14
CA PRO A 182 -7.87 -3.85 -1.50
C PRO A 182 -9.03 -4.07 -2.47
N THR A 183 -8.80 -3.88 -3.76
CA THR A 183 -9.80 -3.96 -4.84
C THR A 183 -9.62 -5.16 -5.75
N THR A 184 -8.59 -5.98 -5.55
CA THR A 184 -8.34 -7.18 -6.38
C THR A 184 -9.52 -8.14 -6.32
N ALA A 185 -9.91 -8.67 -7.47
CA ALA A 185 -11.04 -9.59 -7.67
C ALA A 185 -12.44 -8.99 -7.40
N LEU A 186 -12.59 -7.68 -7.38
CA LEU A 186 -13.88 -6.99 -7.29
C LEU A 186 -14.31 -6.43 -8.66
N ASP A 187 -15.60 -6.28 -8.86
CA ASP A 187 -16.15 -5.51 -9.98
C ASP A 187 -15.91 -4.00 -9.78
N ILE A 188 -15.92 -3.21 -10.88
CA ILE A 188 -15.61 -1.78 -10.88
C ILE A 188 -16.44 -0.99 -9.86
N GLY A 189 -17.73 -1.30 -9.71
CA GLY A 189 -18.60 -0.62 -8.75
C GLY A 189 -18.18 -0.89 -7.30
N SER A 190 -17.86 -2.13 -7.00
CA SER A 190 -17.35 -2.55 -5.68
C SER A 190 -15.95 -1.99 -5.38
N GLN A 191 -15.09 -1.89 -6.41
CA GLN A 191 -13.75 -1.27 -6.28
C GLN A 191 -13.86 0.19 -5.83
N ASN A 192 -14.63 1.01 -6.57
CA ASN A 192 -14.82 2.42 -6.22
C ASN A 192 -15.39 2.59 -4.82
N ALA A 193 -16.39 1.78 -4.45
CA ALA A 193 -17.02 1.86 -3.14
C ALA A 193 -16.06 1.55 -1.96
N ILE A 194 -15.08 0.65 -2.14
CA ILE A 194 -14.04 0.37 -1.13
C ILE A 194 -13.04 1.53 -1.05
N LEU A 195 -12.67 2.11 -2.19
CA LEU A 195 -11.73 3.24 -2.19
C LEU A 195 -12.36 4.52 -1.63
N ASP A 196 -13.63 4.80 -1.96
CA ASP A 196 -14.41 5.89 -1.37
C ASP A 196 -14.47 5.76 0.16
N LEU A 197 -14.63 4.53 0.64
CA LEU A 197 -14.66 4.23 2.06
C LEU A 197 -13.29 4.50 2.72
N ILE A 198 -12.19 4.01 2.13
CA ILE A 198 -10.82 4.23 2.63
C ILE A 198 -10.49 5.73 2.63
N GLU A 199 -10.82 6.44 1.54
CA GLU A 199 -10.64 7.89 1.45
C GLU A 199 -11.48 8.63 2.50
N GLY A 200 -12.73 8.24 2.69
CA GLY A 200 -13.61 8.79 3.72
C GLY A 200 -12.97 8.69 5.12
N PHE A 201 -12.42 7.54 5.48
CA PHE A 201 -11.70 7.37 6.75
C PHE A 201 -10.43 8.21 6.84
N ALA A 202 -9.67 8.30 5.75
CA ALA A 202 -8.49 9.16 5.72
C ALA A 202 -8.88 10.61 6.02
N ARG A 203 -9.85 11.16 5.28
CA ARG A 203 -10.21 12.59 5.39
C ARG A 203 -10.97 12.92 6.69
N ALA A 204 -11.92 12.09 7.10
CA ALA A 204 -12.79 12.38 8.25
C ALA A 204 -12.12 12.01 9.59
N ASP A 205 -11.45 10.87 9.68
CA ASP A 205 -10.89 10.35 10.93
C ASP A 205 -9.39 10.68 11.08
N GLY A 206 -8.76 11.33 10.07
CA GLY A 206 -7.33 11.64 10.09
C GLY A 206 -6.44 10.39 9.94
N LEU A 207 -6.98 9.30 9.38
CA LEU A 207 -6.27 8.05 9.17
C LEU A 207 -5.19 8.24 8.09
N GLY A 208 -3.92 7.93 8.38
CA GLY A 208 -2.89 7.83 7.36
C GLY A 208 -3.02 6.52 6.60
N VAL A 209 -2.95 6.57 5.26
CA VAL A 209 -3.17 5.36 4.44
C VAL A 209 -1.95 5.06 3.57
N LEU A 210 -1.48 3.82 3.60
CA LEU A 210 -0.61 3.24 2.58
C LEU A 210 -1.49 2.40 1.65
N LEU A 211 -1.75 2.89 0.44
CA LEU A 211 -2.51 2.19 -0.59
C LEU A 211 -1.56 1.49 -1.57
N ILE A 212 -1.59 0.18 -1.62
CA ILE A 212 -0.84 -0.57 -2.63
C ILE A 212 -1.76 -0.91 -3.78
N SER A 213 -1.32 -0.59 -4.99
CA SER A 213 -2.05 -0.89 -6.22
C SER A 213 -1.08 -1.15 -7.37
N HIS A 214 -1.52 -1.89 -8.37
CA HIS A 214 -0.89 -1.98 -9.68
C HIS A 214 -1.58 -1.06 -10.72
N ASP A 215 -2.69 -0.43 -10.35
CA ASP A 215 -3.47 0.47 -11.20
C ASP A 215 -3.17 1.94 -10.85
N LEU A 216 -2.38 2.58 -11.72
CA LEU A 216 -1.97 3.97 -11.53
C LEU A 216 -3.10 4.96 -11.82
N ALA A 217 -4.07 4.63 -12.70
CA ALA A 217 -5.21 5.49 -12.95
C ALA A 217 -6.14 5.60 -11.73
N LEU A 218 -6.35 4.49 -11.04
CA LEU A 218 -7.09 4.43 -9.79
C LEU A 218 -6.40 5.23 -8.67
N VAL A 219 -5.07 5.18 -8.62
CA VAL A 219 -4.25 5.93 -7.67
C VAL A 219 -4.28 7.43 -7.95
N GLU A 220 -4.26 7.85 -9.23
CA GLU A 220 -4.34 9.25 -9.66
C GLU A 220 -5.57 9.96 -9.10
N GLU A 221 -6.70 9.27 -8.99
CA GLU A 221 -7.96 9.83 -8.47
C GLU A 221 -8.03 9.91 -6.94
N ARG A 222 -7.21 9.13 -6.21
CA ARG A 222 -7.43 8.88 -4.78
C ARG A 222 -6.26 9.26 -3.87
N ALA A 223 -5.02 9.17 -4.37
CA ALA A 223 -3.84 9.40 -3.56
C ALA A 223 -3.40 10.85 -3.55
N ASP A 224 -2.75 11.27 -2.47
CA ASP A 224 -2.08 12.57 -2.38
C ASP A 224 -0.66 12.49 -2.94
N HIS A 225 0.03 11.37 -2.64
CA HIS A 225 1.39 11.10 -3.09
C HIS A 225 1.50 9.70 -3.67
N VAL A 226 2.44 9.51 -4.57
CA VAL A 226 2.75 8.22 -5.17
C VAL A 226 4.24 7.90 -5.06
N CYS A 227 4.55 6.63 -4.82
CA CYS A 227 5.89 6.07 -4.90
C CYS A 227 5.86 4.91 -5.89
N VAL A 228 6.54 5.06 -7.02
CA VAL A 228 6.60 4.09 -8.11
C VAL A 228 7.78 3.16 -7.89
N LEU A 229 7.51 1.86 -7.72
CA LEU A 229 8.51 0.83 -7.45
C LEU A 229 8.71 -0.08 -8.66
N TYR A 230 9.96 -0.33 -9.00
CA TYR A 230 10.37 -1.31 -9.98
C TYR A 230 11.55 -2.13 -9.47
N GLN A 231 11.40 -3.45 -9.46
CA GLN A 231 12.44 -4.40 -8.99
C GLN A 231 13.13 -3.99 -7.67
N GLY A 232 12.34 -3.55 -6.69
CA GLY A 232 12.81 -3.20 -5.36
C GLY A 232 13.35 -1.78 -5.19
N HIS A 233 13.37 -0.97 -6.23
CA HIS A 233 13.88 0.41 -6.20
C HIS A 233 12.76 1.41 -6.49
N VAL A 234 12.90 2.62 -5.96
CA VAL A 234 12.00 3.74 -6.28
C VAL A 234 12.40 4.35 -7.62
N CYS A 235 11.54 4.25 -8.62
CA CYS A 235 11.75 4.92 -9.91
C CYS A 235 11.40 6.40 -9.84
N GLU A 236 10.27 6.71 -9.22
CA GLU A 236 9.79 8.08 -9.09
C GLU A 236 8.87 8.20 -7.89
N THR A 237 8.93 9.31 -7.18
CA THR A 237 8.01 9.59 -6.06
C THR A 237 7.72 11.08 -5.98
N GLY A 238 6.53 11.43 -5.52
CA GLY A 238 6.08 12.82 -5.36
C GLY A 238 4.57 12.96 -5.27
N PRO A 239 4.06 14.21 -5.31
CA PRO A 239 2.62 14.48 -5.43
C PRO A 239 2.06 13.75 -6.65
N VAL A 240 0.90 13.08 -6.48
CA VAL A 240 0.35 12.21 -7.53
C VAL A 240 0.14 12.97 -8.84
N GLU A 241 -0.44 14.18 -8.79
CA GLU A 241 -0.69 15.01 -9.97
C GLU A 241 0.60 15.35 -10.75
N ALA A 242 1.71 15.56 -10.03
CA ALA A 242 2.99 15.87 -10.67
C ALA A 242 3.61 14.65 -11.35
N VAL A 243 3.51 13.46 -10.71
CA VAL A 243 4.08 12.22 -11.25
C VAL A 243 3.25 11.69 -12.41
N THR A 244 1.91 11.79 -12.36
CA THR A 244 1.03 11.30 -13.44
C THR A 244 0.91 12.27 -14.60
N GLY A 245 0.97 13.59 -14.32
CA GLY A 245 0.85 14.65 -15.33
C GLY A 245 2.13 14.88 -16.15
N ASP A 246 3.32 14.68 -15.53
CA ASP A 246 4.63 14.88 -16.17
C ASP A 246 5.63 13.81 -15.68
N PRO A 247 5.42 12.53 -16.01
CA PRO A 247 6.27 11.43 -15.55
C PRO A 247 7.70 11.58 -16.09
N ARG A 248 8.69 11.57 -15.21
CA ARG A 248 10.10 11.77 -15.58
C ARG A 248 10.83 10.45 -15.81
N HIS A 249 10.56 9.45 -14.98
CA HIS A 249 11.21 8.16 -15.16
C HIS A 249 10.58 7.37 -16.32
N PRO A 250 11.37 6.72 -17.20
CA PRO A 250 10.83 5.94 -18.36
C PRO A 250 9.88 4.83 -17.92
N TYR A 251 10.14 4.16 -16.80
CA TYR A 251 9.24 3.15 -16.25
C TYR A 251 7.88 3.74 -15.87
N THR A 252 7.85 4.93 -15.24
CA THR A 252 6.59 5.62 -14.89
C THR A 252 5.78 5.96 -16.13
N ARG A 253 6.46 6.45 -17.21
CA ARG A 253 5.82 6.69 -18.52
C ARG A 253 5.25 5.42 -19.12
N GLY A 254 6.04 4.33 -19.11
CA GLY A 254 5.60 3.02 -19.57
C GLY A 254 4.36 2.53 -18.81
N LEU A 255 4.40 2.56 -17.50
CA LEU A 255 3.30 2.12 -16.63
C LEU A 255 1.99 2.91 -16.91
N LEU A 256 2.07 4.24 -17.07
CA LEU A 256 0.93 5.09 -17.42
C LEU A 256 0.39 4.79 -18.83
N SER A 257 1.27 4.50 -19.79
CA SER A 257 0.89 4.20 -21.17
C SER A 257 0.23 2.82 -21.32
N CYS A 258 0.58 1.88 -20.45
CA CYS A 258 -0.01 0.53 -20.40
C CYS A 258 -1.34 0.48 -19.63
N THR A 259 -1.71 1.56 -18.93
CA THR A 259 -2.95 1.61 -18.14
C THR A 259 -4.14 1.99 -19.04
N PRO A 260 -5.24 1.20 -19.07
CA PRO A 260 -6.43 1.53 -19.85
C PRO A 260 -7.06 2.84 -19.39
N ARG A 261 -7.15 3.83 -20.28
CA ARG A 261 -7.94 5.05 -20.01
C ARG A 261 -9.22 5.01 -20.83
N LEU A 262 -10.35 5.41 -20.23
CA LEU A 262 -11.65 5.47 -20.93
C LEU A 262 -11.62 6.34 -22.20
N SER A 263 -10.66 7.26 -22.30
CA SER A 263 -10.43 8.11 -23.47
C SER A 263 -9.55 7.49 -24.54
N SER A 264 -8.84 6.39 -24.26
CA SER A 264 -7.95 5.75 -25.24
C SER A 264 -8.76 4.95 -26.25
N ARG A 265 -8.63 5.29 -27.55
CA ARG A 265 -9.23 4.56 -28.69
C ARG A 265 -8.36 3.40 -29.19
N SER A 266 -7.22 3.13 -28.53
CA SER A 266 -6.32 2.07 -28.96
C SER A 266 -6.95 0.70 -28.68
N ARG A 267 -6.91 -0.20 -29.68
CA ARG A 267 -7.37 -1.59 -29.54
C ARG A 267 -6.35 -2.50 -28.84
N THR A 268 -5.10 -2.08 -28.76
CA THR A 268 -4.00 -2.80 -28.10
C THR A 268 -3.28 -1.84 -27.17
N LEU A 269 -3.04 -2.26 -25.95
CA LEU A 269 -2.18 -1.54 -25.02
C LEU A 269 -0.74 -1.97 -25.26
N PRO A 270 0.23 -1.03 -25.29
CA PRO A 270 1.64 -1.37 -25.42
C PRO A 270 2.13 -2.07 -24.14
N THR A 271 3.21 -2.83 -24.24
CA THR A 271 3.98 -3.29 -23.07
C THR A 271 4.97 -2.21 -22.63
N ILE A 272 5.50 -2.34 -21.41
CA ILE A 272 6.50 -1.38 -20.91
C ILE A 272 7.76 -1.42 -21.78
N GLU A 273 8.16 -2.62 -22.24
CA GLU A 273 9.29 -2.80 -23.14
C GLU A 273 9.07 -2.13 -24.52
N GLU A 274 7.84 -2.11 -25.02
CA GLU A 274 7.49 -1.41 -26.27
C GLU A 274 7.49 0.11 -26.11
N VAL A 275 7.18 0.64 -24.90
CA VAL A 275 7.21 2.08 -24.61
C VAL A 275 8.64 2.57 -24.36
N VAL A 276 9.47 1.73 -23.76
CA VAL A 276 10.87 2.02 -23.42
C VAL A 276 11.78 1.14 -24.28
N GLU A 277 11.94 1.53 -25.54
CA GLU A 277 12.71 0.77 -26.56
C GLU A 277 14.18 0.59 -26.16
N ASP A 278 14.82 1.65 -25.65
CA ASP A 278 16.22 1.63 -25.19
C ASP A 278 16.40 2.33 -23.83
N PRO A 279 16.23 1.59 -22.71
CA PRO A 279 16.45 2.16 -21.38
C PRO A 279 17.87 2.71 -21.16
N SER A 280 18.85 2.29 -21.98
CA SER A 280 20.24 2.74 -21.83
C SER A 280 20.44 4.19 -22.25
N SER A 281 19.63 4.68 -23.19
CA SER A 281 19.68 6.06 -23.73
C SER A 281 18.81 7.05 -22.94
N GLU A 282 17.89 6.57 -22.14
CA GLU A 282 16.93 7.40 -21.39
C GLU A 282 17.61 8.30 -20.36
N CYS A 283 17.35 9.59 -20.46
CA CYS A 283 17.89 10.62 -19.54
C CYS A 283 16.75 11.35 -18.85
N VAL A 284 17.05 11.83 -17.63
CA VAL A 284 16.17 12.63 -16.80
C VAL A 284 16.89 13.93 -16.42
N ASP A 285 16.23 15.06 -16.59
CA ASP A 285 16.71 16.33 -16.09
C ASP A 285 16.29 16.47 -14.61
N THR A 286 17.28 16.75 -13.76
CA THR A 286 17.11 16.90 -12.30
C THR A 286 17.59 18.28 -11.86
N ASP A 287 17.36 18.63 -10.60
CA ASP A 287 17.86 19.89 -10.02
C ASP A 287 19.38 19.94 -9.98
N ALA A 288 20.07 18.80 -9.93
CA ALA A 288 21.52 18.66 -9.94
C ALA A 288 22.14 18.57 -11.33
N GLY A 289 21.32 18.40 -12.39
CA GLY A 289 21.77 18.26 -13.77
C GLY A 289 21.04 17.16 -14.53
N ARG A 290 21.63 16.77 -15.67
CA ARG A 290 21.06 15.72 -16.51
C ARG A 290 21.73 14.38 -16.23
N PHE A 291 20.93 13.36 -15.84
CA PHE A 291 21.39 12.02 -15.51
C PHE A 291 20.71 10.98 -16.39
N ARG A 292 21.33 9.81 -16.50
CA ARG A 292 20.68 8.65 -17.09
C ARG A 292 19.68 8.06 -16.11
N ALA A 293 18.47 7.71 -16.56
CA ALA A 293 17.48 7.02 -15.74
C ALA A 293 18.05 5.69 -15.22
N TRP A 294 17.72 5.34 -13.97
CA TRP A 294 18.08 4.03 -13.45
C TRP A 294 17.22 2.94 -14.12
N TRP A 295 17.87 1.83 -14.46
CA TRP A 295 17.19 0.67 -15.02
C TRP A 295 17.89 -0.62 -14.59
N PRO A 296 17.14 -1.69 -14.22
CA PRO A 296 17.75 -2.95 -13.78
C PRO A 296 18.64 -3.57 -14.87
N GLY A 297 19.78 -4.11 -14.43
CA GLY A 297 20.73 -4.78 -15.31
C GLY A 297 21.64 -3.87 -16.13
N LEU A 298 21.43 -2.56 -16.08
CA LEU A 298 22.36 -1.60 -16.70
C LEU A 298 23.48 -1.20 -15.72
N PRO A 299 24.70 -0.88 -16.22
CA PRO A 299 25.83 -0.50 -15.39
C PRO A 299 25.58 0.85 -14.70
N GLY A 300 26.10 1.00 -13.48
CA GLY A 300 25.95 2.18 -12.62
C GLY A 300 25.13 1.86 -11.37
N GLY A 301 25.46 2.55 -10.27
CA GLY A 301 24.70 2.45 -9.02
C GLY A 301 23.36 3.16 -9.11
N TYR A 302 22.46 2.87 -8.15
CA TYR A 302 21.19 3.56 -8.01
C TYR A 302 21.31 4.74 -7.03
N GLN A 303 20.69 5.87 -7.35
CA GLN A 303 20.47 6.98 -6.43
C GLN A 303 19.16 7.73 -6.75
N LEU A 304 18.63 8.43 -5.77
CA LEU A 304 17.47 9.31 -5.94
C LEU A 304 17.94 10.76 -6.07
N GLU A 305 17.47 11.47 -7.10
CA GLU A 305 17.74 12.87 -7.33
C GLU A 305 16.46 13.70 -7.29
N SER A 306 16.57 14.93 -6.79
CA SER A 306 15.47 15.89 -6.74
C SER A 306 15.16 16.44 -8.14
N ILE A 307 13.86 16.54 -8.44
CA ILE A 307 13.33 17.14 -9.67
C ILE A 307 12.24 18.19 -9.36
N GLY A 308 12.35 18.82 -8.21
CA GLY A 308 11.44 19.83 -7.72
C GLY A 308 10.95 19.55 -6.30
N PRO A 309 10.07 20.40 -5.76
CA PRO A 309 9.55 20.25 -4.41
C PRO A 309 8.88 18.88 -4.19
N GLU A 310 9.31 18.18 -3.15
CA GLU A 310 8.76 16.87 -2.73
C GLU A 310 8.78 15.78 -3.81
N ARG A 311 9.60 15.94 -4.89
CA ARG A 311 9.65 15.00 -6.00
C ARG A 311 11.07 14.47 -6.23
N LEU A 312 11.19 13.14 -6.29
CA LEU A 312 12.46 12.45 -6.53
C LEU A 312 12.34 11.49 -7.70
N VAL A 313 13.43 11.27 -8.41
CA VAL A 313 13.54 10.32 -9.52
C VAL A 313 14.78 9.44 -9.36
N GLY A 314 14.65 8.15 -9.74
CA GLY A 314 15.74 7.19 -9.74
C GLY A 314 16.68 7.41 -10.92
N VAL A 315 17.97 7.63 -10.64
CA VAL A 315 19.00 7.82 -11.65
C VAL A 315 20.20 6.90 -11.42
N ARG A 316 21.06 6.77 -12.44
CA ARG A 316 22.31 6.01 -12.34
C ARG A 316 23.40 6.87 -11.69
N GLN A 317 24.05 6.31 -10.68
CA GLN A 317 25.20 6.94 -10.06
C GLN A 317 26.40 6.95 -11.01
N GLY A 318 27.04 8.12 -11.19
CA GLY A 318 28.26 8.25 -12.00
C GLY A 318 28.05 8.27 -13.51
N SER A 319 26.86 8.59 -13.99
CA SER A 319 26.55 8.75 -15.43
C SER A 319 26.56 10.21 -15.86
#